data_1175b878a59aa611d8d627a45f249513
#
_entry.id   1175b878a59aa611d8d627a45f249513
#
_cell.length_a   1.000
_cell.length_b   1.000
_cell.length_c   1.000
_cell.angle_alpha   90.00
_cell.angle_beta   90.00
_cell.angle_gamma   90.00
#
_symmetry.space_group_name_H-M   'P 1'
#
loop_
_entity.id
_entity.type
_entity.pdbx_description
1 polymer ?
#
loop_
_entity_poly.entity_id
_entity_poly.type
_entity_poly.pdbx_seq_one_letter_code
_entity_poly.pdbx_strand_id
1 'polypeptide(L)'
;MTVATTTATPQVPYLLRAARHEALERPPVWMMRQAGRYMKVYRDLRDRYPSFRERSENPDLAIEISLQPWHAFRPDGVIMFSDILTPLPGMGIPFDIIESQGPIIDPPIRSQAQIDAVHPLDPETALPYIRTILQSLRQTVGNQATVLGFVGSPWTLAAYAVEGKTSKSYTHIKGMAFSEPAMLHSLLTKLADNIATYVRYQIDCGAQVVQLFDSWAGQLSPMDYRTFALPYQQRVVQQVKQTHPDTPLILYISG
;
A
#
# COMPACT_ATOMS: atom_id res chain seq x y z
N MET A 1 -47.06 -24.85 -8.92
CA MET A 1 -45.77 -25.04 -8.21
C MET A 1 -44.99 -23.73 -8.31
N THR A 2 -45.02 -22.98 -7.22
CA THR A 2 -44.31 -21.66 -7.15
C THR A 2 -42.87 -21.98 -6.77
N VAL A 3 -41.94 -21.75 -7.70
CA VAL A 3 -40.48 -21.86 -7.42
C VAL A 3 -40.10 -20.68 -6.53
N ALA A 4 -39.82 -20.96 -5.27
CA ALA A 4 -39.28 -19.99 -4.35
C ALA A 4 -37.84 -19.62 -4.81
N THR A 5 -37.68 -18.44 -5.38
CA THR A 5 -36.38 -17.85 -5.66
C THR A 5 -35.75 -17.49 -4.32
N THR A 6 -34.92 -18.36 -3.79
CA THR A 6 -34.10 -18.07 -2.62
C THR A 6 -33.07 -17.03 -3.05
N THR A 7 -33.33 -15.76 -2.73
CA THR A 7 -32.32 -14.69 -2.84
C THR A 7 -31.24 -14.99 -1.80
N ALA A 8 -30.17 -15.66 -2.23
CA ALA A 8 -29.00 -15.87 -1.37
C ALA A 8 -28.49 -14.48 -0.93
N THR A 9 -28.47 -14.26 0.38
CA THR A 9 -27.84 -13.08 0.97
C THR A 9 -26.43 -12.94 0.38
N PRO A 10 -26.00 -11.76 -0.10
CA PRO A 10 -24.70 -11.61 -0.70
C PRO A 10 -23.63 -12.03 0.32
N GLN A 11 -22.93 -13.11 0.02
CA GLN A 11 -21.95 -13.70 0.93
C GLN A 11 -20.77 -12.74 1.09
N VAL A 12 -20.45 -12.37 2.34
CA VAL A 12 -19.28 -11.55 2.66
C VAL A 12 -18.00 -12.33 2.30
N PRO A 13 -17.01 -11.72 1.62
CA PRO A 13 -15.78 -12.40 1.24
C PRO A 13 -15.04 -13.03 2.43
N TYR A 14 -14.43 -14.21 2.22
CA TYR A 14 -13.75 -14.99 3.27
C TYR A 14 -12.70 -14.21 4.03
N LEU A 15 -11.88 -13.39 3.33
CA LEU A 15 -10.82 -12.60 3.98
C LEU A 15 -11.40 -11.55 4.95
N LEU A 16 -12.53 -10.93 4.61
CA LEU A 16 -13.22 -10.00 5.51
C LEU A 16 -13.83 -10.73 6.73
N ARG A 17 -14.44 -11.87 6.50
CA ARG A 17 -14.98 -12.70 7.59
C ARG A 17 -13.87 -13.15 8.54
N ALA A 18 -12.71 -13.58 8.00
CA ALA A 18 -11.54 -13.92 8.80
C ALA A 18 -11.05 -12.74 9.63
N ALA A 19 -10.96 -11.55 9.03
CA ALA A 19 -10.54 -10.33 9.73
C ALA A 19 -11.51 -9.89 10.84
N ARG A 20 -12.76 -10.35 10.79
CA ARG A 20 -13.79 -10.16 11.82
C ARG A 20 -13.86 -11.28 12.84
N HIS A 21 -12.93 -12.24 12.78
CA HIS A 21 -12.90 -13.44 13.64
C HIS A 21 -14.15 -14.34 13.51
N GLU A 22 -14.81 -14.33 12.34
CA GLU A 22 -15.93 -15.22 12.07
C GLU A 22 -15.44 -16.65 11.80
N ALA A 23 -16.26 -17.64 12.15
CA ALA A 23 -15.98 -19.04 11.80
C ALA A 23 -16.04 -19.23 10.29
N LEU A 24 -15.05 -19.93 9.75
CA LEU A 24 -14.90 -20.19 8.32
C LEU A 24 -14.73 -21.68 8.07
N GLU A 25 -15.23 -22.16 6.93
CA GLU A 25 -15.08 -23.54 6.49
C GLU A 25 -13.65 -23.89 6.07
N ARG A 26 -12.87 -22.86 5.68
CA ARG A 26 -11.44 -22.93 5.35
C ARG A 26 -10.76 -21.58 5.58
N PRO A 27 -9.44 -21.53 5.79
CA PRO A 27 -8.72 -20.26 5.81
C PRO A 27 -8.79 -19.57 4.44
N PRO A 28 -8.90 -18.21 4.40
CA PRO A 28 -8.78 -17.48 3.15
C PRO A 28 -7.34 -17.56 2.62
N VAL A 29 -7.21 -17.58 1.30
CA VAL A 29 -5.92 -17.61 0.62
C VAL A 29 -5.74 -16.34 -0.20
N TRP A 30 -4.68 -15.61 0.11
CA TRP A 30 -4.23 -14.47 -0.65
C TRP A 30 -2.70 -14.42 -0.65
N MET A 31 -2.10 -14.22 -1.81
CA MET A 31 -0.64 -14.15 -1.96
C MET A 31 -0.23 -12.69 -2.12
N MET A 32 0.67 -12.20 -1.27
CA MET A 32 1.09 -10.79 -1.23
C MET A 32 1.61 -10.26 -2.57
N ARG A 33 2.27 -11.09 -3.36
CA ARG A 33 2.75 -10.77 -4.72
C ARG A 33 2.09 -11.68 -5.74
N GLN A 34 0.79 -11.52 -5.94
CA GLN A 34 0.01 -12.35 -6.85
C GLN A 34 0.31 -12.06 -8.33
N ALA A 35 0.27 -10.77 -8.73
CA ALA A 35 0.69 -10.36 -10.07
C ALA A 35 2.23 -10.33 -10.15
N GLY A 36 2.78 -10.80 -11.27
CA GLY A 36 4.22 -10.74 -11.39
C GLY A 36 4.84 -11.58 -12.50
N ARG A 37 6.15 -11.55 -12.54
CA ARG A 37 6.99 -12.10 -13.61
C ARG A 37 6.86 -13.62 -13.84
N TYR A 38 6.28 -14.38 -12.90
CA TYR A 38 6.00 -15.79 -13.08
C TYR A 38 4.84 -16.04 -14.04
N MET A 39 3.92 -15.08 -14.20
CA MET A 39 2.80 -15.17 -15.13
C MET A 39 3.22 -14.71 -16.54
N LYS A 40 2.93 -15.53 -17.54
CA LYS A 40 3.22 -15.17 -18.94
C LYS A 40 2.44 -13.93 -19.36
N VAL A 41 1.15 -13.85 -19.03
CA VAL A 41 0.28 -12.72 -19.36
C VAL A 41 0.83 -11.40 -18.80
N TYR A 42 1.43 -11.41 -17.60
CA TYR A 42 2.10 -10.25 -17.05
C TYR A 42 3.37 -9.87 -17.82
N ARG A 43 4.20 -10.87 -18.20
CA ARG A 43 5.42 -10.60 -18.98
C ARG A 43 5.09 -10.00 -20.34
N ASP A 44 4.11 -10.57 -21.05
CA ASP A 44 3.67 -10.08 -22.36
C ASP A 44 3.16 -8.63 -22.29
N LEU A 45 2.45 -8.28 -21.21
CA LEU A 45 1.98 -6.91 -20.97
C LEU A 45 3.15 -5.98 -20.62
N ARG A 46 4.08 -6.39 -19.75
CA ARG A 46 5.28 -5.62 -19.39
C ARG A 46 6.15 -5.34 -20.62
N ASP A 47 6.29 -6.30 -21.53
CA ASP A 47 7.13 -6.13 -22.72
C ASP A 47 6.51 -5.11 -23.70
N ARG A 48 5.18 -4.95 -23.71
CA ARG A 48 4.47 -3.89 -24.46
C ARG A 48 4.50 -2.53 -23.76
N TYR A 49 4.46 -2.53 -22.44
CA TYR A 49 4.46 -1.34 -21.58
C TYR A 49 5.60 -1.44 -20.56
N PRO A 50 6.85 -1.09 -20.92
CA PRO A 50 8.01 -1.31 -20.08
C PRO A 50 8.03 -0.49 -18.80
N SER A 51 7.48 0.74 -18.83
CA SER A 51 7.45 1.60 -17.66
C SER A 51 6.56 1.03 -16.57
N PHE A 52 7.11 0.88 -15.35
CA PHE A 52 6.32 0.46 -14.19
C PHE A 52 5.27 1.51 -13.82
N ARG A 53 5.63 2.79 -13.86
CA ARG A 53 4.71 3.89 -13.57
C ARG A 53 3.53 3.89 -14.55
N GLU A 54 3.79 3.75 -15.84
CA GLU A 54 2.73 3.64 -16.83
C GLU A 54 1.76 2.50 -16.49
N ARG A 55 2.29 1.31 -16.15
CA ARG A 55 1.44 0.16 -15.80
C ARG A 55 0.65 0.35 -14.51
N SER A 56 1.16 1.11 -13.55
CA SER A 56 0.51 1.33 -12.24
C SER A 56 -0.37 2.57 -12.19
N GLU A 57 -0.12 3.57 -13.05
CA GLU A 57 -0.84 4.84 -13.08
C GLU A 57 -1.92 4.88 -14.19
N ASN A 58 -1.81 4.02 -15.20
CA ASN A 58 -2.87 3.80 -16.18
C ASN A 58 -3.92 2.84 -15.62
N PRO A 59 -5.19 3.28 -15.44
CA PRO A 59 -6.22 2.46 -14.82
C PRO A 59 -6.46 1.13 -15.53
N ASP A 60 -6.53 1.12 -16.86
CA ASP A 60 -6.84 -0.09 -17.63
C ASP A 60 -5.76 -1.16 -17.43
N LEU A 61 -4.48 -0.75 -17.47
CA LEU A 61 -3.35 -1.65 -17.27
C LEU A 61 -3.29 -2.16 -15.83
N ALA A 62 -3.47 -1.27 -14.86
CA ALA A 62 -3.44 -1.65 -13.44
C ALA A 62 -4.58 -2.60 -13.07
N ILE A 63 -5.80 -2.38 -13.60
CA ILE A 63 -6.95 -3.26 -13.43
C ILE A 63 -6.67 -4.63 -14.05
N GLU A 64 -6.21 -4.68 -15.31
CA GLU A 64 -5.87 -5.93 -15.99
C GLU A 64 -4.85 -6.72 -15.17
N ILE A 65 -3.74 -6.09 -14.76
CA ILE A 65 -2.68 -6.75 -13.99
C ILE A 65 -3.21 -7.26 -12.65
N SER A 66 -3.99 -6.47 -11.94
CA SER A 66 -4.58 -6.86 -10.65
C SER A 66 -5.47 -8.10 -10.76
N LEU A 67 -6.21 -8.21 -11.87
CA LEU A 67 -7.15 -9.30 -12.11
C LEU A 67 -6.51 -10.56 -12.69
N GLN A 68 -5.32 -10.51 -13.30
CA GLN A 68 -4.66 -11.67 -13.89
C GLN A 68 -4.57 -12.87 -12.92
N PRO A 69 -4.07 -12.71 -11.67
CA PRO A 69 -4.05 -13.81 -10.71
C PRO A 69 -5.44 -14.30 -10.29
N TRP A 70 -6.40 -13.38 -10.17
CA TRP A 70 -7.76 -13.73 -9.79
C TRP A 70 -8.46 -14.54 -10.87
N HIS A 71 -8.23 -14.22 -12.15
CA HIS A 71 -8.76 -15.03 -13.25
C HIS A 71 -8.14 -16.42 -13.30
N ALA A 72 -6.82 -16.52 -13.00
CA ALA A 72 -6.08 -17.78 -13.09
C ALA A 72 -6.32 -18.71 -11.89
N PHE A 73 -6.42 -18.17 -10.65
CA PHE A 73 -6.33 -18.97 -9.42
C PHE A 73 -7.49 -18.76 -8.45
N ARG A 74 -8.35 -17.76 -8.66
CA ARG A 74 -9.47 -17.43 -7.78
C ARG A 74 -9.10 -17.30 -6.30
N PRO A 75 -8.05 -16.53 -5.94
CA PRO A 75 -7.73 -16.26 -4.54
C PRO A 75 -8.84 -15.46 -3.85
N ASP A 76 -8.87 -15.49 -2.52
CA ASP A 76 -9.88 -14.79 -1.71
C ASP A 76 -9.61 -13.27 -1.58
N GLY A 77 -8.49 -12.80 -2.09
CA GLY A 77 -8.13 -11.38 -2.13
C GLY A 77 -7.56 -10.94 -3.48
N VAL A 78 -7.89 -9.73 -3.89
CA VAL A 78 -7.33 -9.04 -5.07
C VAL A 78 -6.70 -7.76 -4.60
N ILE A 79 -5.36 -7.67 -4.71
CA ILE A 79 -4.63 -6.44 -4.38
C ILE A 79 -4.52 -5.56 -5.62
N MET A 80 -4.75 -4.28 -5.46
CA MET A 80 -4.51 -3.28 -6.49
C MET A 80 -3.04 -3.31 -6.93
N PHE A 81 -2.79 -3.34 -8.24
CA PHE A 81 -1.42 -3.22 -8.76
C PHE A 81 -0.94 -1.77 -8.67
N SER A 82 0.05 -1.53 -7.82
CA SER A 82 0.62 -0.21 -7.54
C SER A 82 2.00 -0.38 -6.88
N ASP A 83 2.58 0.71 -6.35
CA ASP A 83 3.79 0.69 -5.53
C ASP A 83 3.52 1.23 -4.12
N ILE A 84 4.32 0.80 -3.14
CA ILE A 84 4.23 1.31 -1.76
C ILE A 84 4.57 2.81 -1.66
N LEU A 85 5.31 3.35 -2.64
CA LEU A 85 5.74 4.74 -2.72
C LEU A 85 4.76 5.64 -3.48
N THR A 86 3.69 5.07 -4.04
CA THR A 86 2.70 5.78 -4.87
C THR A 86 2.25 7.15 -4.32
N PRO A 87 2.03 7.37 -3.01
CA PRO A 87 1.58 8.68 -2.53
C PRO A 87 2.69 9.75 -2.45
N LEU A 88 3.98 9.39 -2.54
CA LEU A 88 5.09 10.32 -2.32
C LEU A 88 5.11 11.53 -3.25
N PRO A 89 4.88 11.42 -4.58
CA PRO A 89 4.86 12.59 -5.46
C PRO A 89 3.79 13.62 -5.07
N GLY A 90 2.62 13.14 -4.63
CA GLY A 90 1.55 14.00 -4.13
C GLY A 90 1.86 14.72 -2.81
N MET A 91 2.97 14.39 -2.15
CA MET A 91 3.50 15.07 -0.96
C MET A 91 4.70 15.97 -1.27
N GLY A 92 5.11 16.07 -2.55
CA GLY A 92 6.31 16.80 -2.97
C GLY A 92 7.61 15.99 -2.91
N ILE A 93 7.54 14.66 -2.80
CA ILE A 93 8.69 13.76 -2.80
C ILE A 93 8.70 12.98 -4.11
N PRO A 94 9.36 13.46 -5.17
CA PRO A 94 9.37 12.78 -6.46
C PRO A 94 10.15 11.46 -6.38
N PHE A 95 9.63 10.42 -7.03
CA PHE A 95 10.36 9.17 -7.22
C PHE A 95 10.13 8.62 -8.62
N ASP A 96 11.05 7.78 -9.05
CA ASP A 96 10.90 6.98 -10.27
C ASP A 96 11.30 5.53 -9.99
N ILE A 97 10.90 4.61 -10.86
CA ILE A 97 11.24 3.19 -10.76
C ILE A 97 12.06 2.78 -11.97
N ILE A 98 13.35 2.62 -11.77
CA ILE A 98 14.27 2.13 -12.79
C ILE A 98 14.33 0.60 -12.68
N GLU A 99 14.01 -0.10 -13.78
CA GLU A 99 13.84 -1.56 -13.77
C GLU A 99 15.05 -2.33 -13.23
N SER A 100 16.27 -1.83 -13.47
CA SER A 100 17.53 -2.44 -13.01
C SER A 100 17.94 -2.07 -11.58
N GLN A 101 17.40 -0.98 -11.01
CA GLN A 101 17.81 -0.39 -9.73
C GLN A 101 16.69 -0.35 -8.68
N GLY A 102 15.43 -0.45 -9.12
CA GLY A 102 14.26 -0.25 -8.28
C GLY A 102 13.91 1.24 -8.08
N PRO A 103 13.21 1.58 -7.00
CA PRO A 103 12.82 2.96 -6.70
C PRO A 103 14.03 3.88 -6.47
N ILE A 104 13.97 5.08 -7.07
CA ILE A 104 14.95 6.15 -6.88
C ILE A 104 14.19 7.43 -6.49
N ILE A 105 14.66 8.07 -5.43
CA ILE A 105 14.19 9.37 -4.95
C ILE A 105 15.35 10.36 -5.08
N ASP A 106 15.21 11.34 -5.94
CA ASP A 106 16.23 12.34 -6.19
C ASP A 106 15.59 13.73 -6.29
N PRO A 107 16.03 14.70 -5.45
CA PRO A 107 17.03 14.57 -4.38
C PRO A 107 16.49 13.83 -3.15
N PRO A 108 17.33 13.07 -2.42
CA PRO A 108 16.95 12.45 -1.16
C PRO A 108 16.74 13.50 -0.06
N ILE A 109 15.86 13.17 0.91
CA ILE A 109 15.55 14.07 2.03
C ILE A 109 16.61 13.93 3.13
N ARG A 110 17.41 14.98 3.34
CA ARG A 110 18.50 14.98 4.33
C ARG A 110 18.64 16.30 5.10
N SER A 111 17.67 17.20 4.99
CA SER A 111 17.69 18.47 5.71
C SER A 111 16.29 18.84 6.22
N GLN A 112 16.26 19.67 7.27
CA GLN A 112 15.00 20.18 7.81
C GLN A 112 14.20 20.95 6.76
N ALA A 113 14.85 21.75 5.92
CA ALA A 113 14.18 22.51 4.86
C ALA A 113 13.46 21.59 3.84
N GLN A 114 14.07 20.44 3.48
CA GLN A 114 13.41 19.46 2.62
C GLN A 114 12.23 18.78 3.31
N ILE A 115 12.33 18.52 4.62
CA ILE A 115 11.22 17.99 5.41
C ILE A 115 10.09 19.01 5.50
N ASP A 116 10.41 20.28 5.73
CA ASP A 116 9.42 21.35 5.81
C ASP A 116 8.64 21.50 4.49
N ALA A 117 9.29 21.24 3.36
CA ALA A 117 8.69 21.27 2.03
C ALA A 117 7.71 20.10 1.77
N VAL A 118 7.75 19.02 2.57
CA VAL A 118 6.74 17.95 2.47
C VAL A 118 5.40 18.50 2.88
N HIS A 119 4.45 18.52 1.94
CA HIS A 119 3.12 19.10 2.14
C HIS A 119 2.03 18.04 2.33
N PRO A 120 0.84 18.44 2.81
CA PRO A 120 -0.31 17.55 2.91
C PRO A 120 -0.70 16.98 1.54
N LEU A 121 -1.04 15.69 1.52
CA LEU A 121 -1.51 14.99 0.34
C LEU A 121 -3.00 15.31 0.09
N ASP A 122 -3.30 15.76 -1.10
CA ASP A 122 -4.65 15.73 -1.68
C ASP A 122 -4.74 14.56 -2.68
N PRO A 123 -5.24 13.39 -2.25
CA PRO A 123 -5.22 12.21 -3.11
C PRO A 123 -6.23 12.28 -4.27
N GLU A 124 -7.29 13.08 -4.16
CA GLU A 124 -8.25 13.28 -5.27
C GLU A 124 -7.58 13.98 -6.46
N THR A 125 -6.73 14.96 -6.18
CA THR A 125 -6.00 15.70 -7.21
C THR A 125 -4.74 14.96 -7.66
N ALA A 126 -3.98 14.40 -6.73
CA ALA A 126 -2.68 13.82 -7.03
C ALA A 126 -2.76 12.39 -7.61
N LEU A 127 -3.77 11.61 -7.23
CA LEU A 127 -3.89 10.18 -7.49
C LEU A 127 -5.30 9.77 -7.97
N PRO A 128 -5.93 10.50 -8.92
CA PRO A 128 -7.31 10.25 -9.33
C PRO A 128 -7.52 8.85 -9.92
N TYR A 129 -6.49 8.28 -10.54
CA TYR A 129 -6.52 6.94 -11.13
C TYR A 129 -6.76 5.83 -10.10
N ILE A 130 -6.39 6.02 -8.83
CA ILE A 130 -6.62 5.07 -7.75
C ILE A 130 -8.11 4.80 -7.54
N ARG A 131 -8.94 5.85 -7.61
CA ARG A 131 -10.41 5.73 -7.54
C ARG A 131 -10.93 4.82 -8.64
N THR A 132 -10.55 5.09 -9.88
CA THR A 132 -10.98 4.31 -11.04
C THR A 132 -10.58 2.84 -10.90
N ILE A 133 -9.33 2.58 -10.49
CA ILE A 133 -8.82 1.21 -10.32
C ILE A 133 -9.61 0.47 -9.23
N LEU A 134 -9.71 1.04 -8.02
CA LEU A 134 -10.33 0.36 -6.89
C LEU A 134 -11.83 0.12 -7.10
N GLN A 135 -12.55 1.10 -7.65
CA GLN A 135 -13.97 0.94 -7.99
C GLN A 135 -14.20 -0.14 -9.04
N SER A 136 -13.38 -0.17 -10.10
CA SER A 136 -13.48 -1.19 -11.14
C SER A 136 -13.16 -2.59 -10.61
N LEU A 137 -12.11 -2.73 -9.79
CA LEU A 137 -11.80 -4.00 -9.13
C LEU A 137 -12.96 -4.45 -8.25
N ARG A 138 -13.52 -3.54 -7.45
CA ARG A 138 -14.64 -3.85 -6.55
C ARG A 138 -15.89 -4.30 -7.30
N GLN A 139 -16.19 -3.65 -8.43
CA GLN A 139 -17.32 -4.04 -9.30
C GLN A 139 -17.08 -5.41 -9.94
N THR A 140 -15.86 -5.66 -10.44
CA THR A 140 -15.53 -6.90 -11.17
C THR A 140 -15.54 -8.12 -10.26
N VAL A 141 -14.90 -8.04 -9.08
CA VAL A 141 -14.82 -9.21 -8.19
C VAL A 141 -16.09 -9.39 -7.32
N GLY A 142 -16.87 -8.34 -7.15
CA GLY A 142 -18.10 -8.39 -6.33
C GLY A 142 -17.79 -8.88 -4.91
N ASN A 143 -18.53 -9.90 -4.47
CA ASN A 143 -18.32 -10.56 -3.18
C ASN A 143 -17.52 -11.88 -3.28
N GLN A 144 -16.96 -12.19 -4.46
CA GLN A 144 -16.16 -13.41 -4.67
C GLN A 144 -14.75 -13.28 -4.09
N ALA A 145 -14.23 -12.06 -3.96
CA ALA A 145 -12.93 -11.78 -3.36
C ALA A 145 -12.93 -10.41 -2.65
N THR A 146 -12.02 -10.24 -1.71
CA THR A 146 -11.79 -8.96 -1.03
C THR A 146 -10.84 -8.10 -1.85
N VAL A 147 -11.20 -6.83 -2.09
CA VAL A 147 -10.28 -5.86 -2.72
C VAL A 147 -9.38 -5.26 -1.65
N LEU A 148 -8.06 -5.37 -1.87
CA LEU A 148 -7.05 -4.82 -0.97
C LEU A 148 -6.40 -3.58 -1.58
N GLY A 149 -6.36 -2.52 -0.77
CA GLY A 149 -5.45 -1.39 -0.94
C GLY A 149 -4.17 -1.62 -0.15
N PHE A 150 -3.14 -0.78 -0.38
CA PHE A 150 -1.92 -0.83 0.38
C PHE A 150 -1.09 0.45 0.25
N VAL A 151 -0.12 0.59 1.16
CA VAL A 151 0.87 1.68 1.13
C VAL A 151 2.07 1.29 1.99
N GLY A 152 3.22 1.93 1.78
CA GLY A 152 4.36 1.81 2.70
C GLY A 152 4.07 2.46 4.05
N SER A 153 4.53 1.85 5.13
CA SER A 153 4.50 2.42 6.48
C SER A 153 5.45 3.62 6.60
N PRO A 154 5.25 4.50 7.59
CA PRO A 154 6.05 5.72 7.75
C PRO A 154 7.56 5.49 7.78
N TRP A 155 8.04 4.48 8.54
CA TRP A 155 9.46 4.16 8.58
C TRP A 155 9.99 3.69 7.22
N THR A 156 9.27 2.81 6.54
CA THR A 156 9.68 2.31 5.22
C THR A 156 9.73 3.44 4.19
N LEU A 157 8.73 4.34 4.16
CA LEU A 157 8.74 5.48 3.25
C LEU A 157 9.85 6.47 3.59
N ALA A 158 10.09 6.74 4.88
CA ALA A 158 11.21 7.58 5.33
C ALA A 158 12.55 6.97 4.92
N ALA A 159 12.72 5.64 5.06
CA ALA A 159 13.94 4.97 4.65
C ALA A 159 14.23 5.16 3.16
N TYR A 160 13.23 5.00 2.28
CA TYR A 160 13.40 5.29 0.85
C TYR A 160 13.71 6.77 0.59
N ALA A 161 12.98 7.69 1.24
CA ALA A 161 13.15 9.13 1.05
C ALA A 161 14.53 9.63 1.48
N VAL A 162 15.07 9.10 2.58
CA VAL A 162 16.38 9.52 3.13
C VAL A 162 17.54 8.82 2.42
N GLU A 163 17.42 7.52 2.13
CA GLU A 163 18.46 6.80 1.38
C GLU A 163 18.51 7.22 -0.10
N GLY A 164 17.38 7.64 -0.67
CA GLY A 164 17.24 7.99 -2.08
C GLY A 164 17.08 6.79 -3.02
N LYS A 165 17.29 5.57 -2.51
CA LYS A 165 17.21 4.31 -3.27
C LYS A 165 17.11 3.11 -2.33
N THR A 166 16.95 1.91 -2.88
CA THR A 166 17.08 0.68 -2.10
C THR A 166 18.47 0.60 -1.46
N SER A 167 18.53 0.38 -0.15
CA SER A 167 19.77 0.29 0.63
C SER A 167 19.85 -1.07 1.32
N LYS A 168 21.08 -1.54 1.57
CA LYS A 168 21.34 -2.73 2.41
C LYS A 168 21.69 -2.35 3.85
N SER A 169 22.29 -1.20 4.04
CA SER A 169 22.84 -0.74 5.32
C SER A 169 21.98 0.31 6.02
N TYR A 170 21.16 1.05 5.25
CA TYR A 170 20.33 2.15 5.78
C TYR A 170 21.14 3.18 6.56
N THR A 171 22.34 3.50 6.06
CA THR A 171 23.34 4.32 6.78
C THR A 171 22.84 5.74 7.03
N HIS A 172 22.16 6.35 6.06
CA HIS A 172 21.71 7.73 6.18
C HIS A 172 20.57 7.88 7.16
N ILE A 173 19.52 7.05 7.05
CA ILE A 173 18.38 7.15 7.96
C ILE A 173 18.75 6.71 9.40
N LYS A 174 19.60 5.70 9.56
CA LYS A 174 20.13 5.32 10.87
C LYS A 174 21.04 6.39 11.45
N GLY A 175 21.87 7.02 10.60
CA GLY A 175 22.68 8.19 11.00
C GLY A 175 21.78 9.34 11.48
N MET A 176 20.72 9.66 10.75
CA MET A 176 19.74 10.69 11.13
C MET A 176 19.03 10.34 12.44
N ALA A 177 18.63 9.07 12.64
CA ALA A 177 18.03 8.61 13.88
C ALA A 177 18.96 8.80 15.09
N PHE A 178 20.27 8.68 14.90
CA PHE A 178 21.27 8.80 15.95
C PHE A 178 21.71 10.25 16.20
N SER A 179 21.97 11.03 15.13
CA SER A 179 22.54 12.38 15.25
C SER A 179 21.47 13.49 15.29
N GLU A 180 20.33 13.27 14.63
CA GLU A 180 19.28 14.29 14.46
C GLU A 180 17.86 13.69 14.65
N PRO A 181 17.59 13.03 15.80
CA PRO A 181 16.34 12.30 16.01
C PRO A 181 15.09 13.20 15.87
N ALA A 182 15.16 14.47 16.29
CA ALA A 182 14.05 15.40 16.15
C ALA A 182 13.67 15.65 14.68
N MET A 183 14.66 15.73 13.79
CA MET A 183 14.45 15.88 12.35
C MET A 183 13.77 14.64 11.77
N LEU A 184 14.21 13.45 12.15
CA LEU A 184 13.59 12.20 11.71
C LEU A 184 12.15 12.08 12.24
N HIS A 185 11.89 12.43 13.50
CA HIS A 185 10.54 12.45 14.07
C HIS A 185 9.59 13.40 13.31
N SER A 186 10.10 14.55 12.86
CA SER A 186 9.35 15.49 12.03
C SER A 186 8.94 14.87 10.69
N LEU A 187 9.87 14.21 9.99
CA LEU A 187 9.58 13.51 8.74
C LEU A 187 8.56 12.39 8.93
N LEU A 188 8.78 11.52 9.93
CA LEU A 188 7.89 10.40 10.23
C LEU A 188 6.47 10.85 10.58
N THR A 189 6.33 11.98 11.28
CA THR A 189 5.02 12.56 11.61
C THR A 189 4.28 12.99 10.35
N LYS A 190 4.93 13.75 9.47
CA LYS A 190 4.33 14.20 8.20
C LYS A 190 3.95 13.02 7.31
N LEU A 191 4.81 12.01 7.21
CA LEU A 191 4.51 10.79 6.44
C LEU A 191 3.32 10.03 7.04
N ALA A 192 3.25 9.90 8.37
CA ALA A 192 2.15 9.19 9.02
C ALA A 192 0.79 9.87 8.75
N ASP A 193 0.72 11.20 8.81
CA ASP A 193 -0.50 11.96 8.55
C ASP A 193 -0.95 11.81 7.09
N ASN A 194 -0.01 11.89 6.15
CA ASN A 194 -0.28 11.73 4.73
C ASN A 194 -0.66 10.28 4.37
N ILE A 195 0.00 9.29 4.97
CA ILE A 195 -0.33 7.87 4.80
C ILE A 195 -1.75 7.60 5.31
N ALA A 196 -2.13 8.13 6.47
CA ALA A 196 -3.48 7.98 6.98
C ALA A 196 -4.53 8.58 6.03
N THR A 197 -4.24 9.72 5.42
CA THR A 197 -5.09 10.34 4.39
C THR A 197 -5.21 9.45 3.16
N TYR A 198 -4.10 8.89 2.68
CA TYR A 198 -4.12 7.98 1.51
C TYR A 198 -4.84 6.66 1.80
N VAL A 199 -4.69 6.11 3.01
CA VAL A 199 -5.42 4.89 3.42
C VAL A 199 -6.93 5.15 3.43
N ARG A 200 -7.39 6.25 4.01
CA ARG A 200 -8.81 6.64 3.99
C ARG A 200 -9.33 6.78 2.56
N TYR A 201 -8.58 7.45 1.71
CA TYR A 201 -8.94 7.60 0.30
C TYR A 201 -9.09 6.25 -0.42
N GLN A 202 -8.16 5.29 -0.20
CA GLN A 202 -8.30 3.96 -0.76
C GLN A 202 -9.58 3.24 -0.28
N ILE A 203 -9.93 3.38 1.00
CA ILE A 203 -11.15 2.81 1.57
C ILE A 203 -12.38 3.44 0.93
N ASP A 204 -12.44 4.77 0.84
CA ASP A 204 -13.53 5.51 0.18
C ASP A 204 -13.67 5.16 -1.30
N CYS A 205 -12.58 4.78 -1.96
CA CYS A 205 -12.56 4.31 -3.34
C CYS A 205 -12.93 2.84 -3.51
N GLY A 206 -13.13 2.07 -2.43
CA GLY A 206 -13.62 0.69 -2.50
C GLY A 206 -12.66 -0.40 -2.00
N ALA A 207 -11.50 -0.04 -1.47
CA ALA A 207 -10.66 -1.01 -0.76
C ALA A 207 -11.37 -1.48 0.52
N GLN A 208 -11.49 -2.80 0.68
CA GLN A 208 -12.18 -3.40 1.82
C GLN A 208 -11.23 -3.76 2.97
N VAL A 209 -9.95 -3.87 2.66
CA VAL A 209 -8.83 -4.06 3.59
C VAL A 209 -7.67 -3.23 3.06
N VAL A 210 -6.88 -2.64 3.95
CA VAL A 210 -5.65 -1.94 3.54
C VAL A 210 -4.46 -2.50 4.31
N GLN A 211 -3.38 -2.80 3.58
CA GLN A 211 -2.13 -3.29 4.17
C GLN A 211 -1.07 -2.19 4.22
N LEU A 212 -0.52 -1.98 5.41
CA LEU A 212 0.67 -1.17 5.64
C LEU A 212 1.91 -2.05 5.51
N PHE A 213 2.78 -1.72 4.55
CA PHE A 213 4.04 -2.44 4.34
C PHE A 213 5.18 -1.75 5.10
N ASP A 214 5.60 -2.32 6.22
CA ASP A 214 6.81 -1.86 6.91
C ASP A 214 8.00 -2.79 6.60
N SER A 215 8.29 -2.90 5.31
CA SER A 215 9.28 -3.84 4.76
C SER A 215 10.67 -3.67 5.34
N TRP A 216 11.00 -2.46 5.84
CA TRP A 216 12.32 -2.15 6.37
C TRP A 216 12.37 -2.04 7.90
N ALA A 217 11.25 -2.22 8.60
CA ALA A 217 11.24 -2.15 10.07
C ALA A 217 12.07 -3.25 10.73
N GLY A 218 12.24 -4.43 10.10
CA GLY A 218 13.12 -5.48 10.56
C GLY A 218 14.63 -5.12 10.59
N GLN A 219 15.00 -3.96 10.01
CA GLN A 219 16.36 -3.41 10.10
C GLN A 219 16.62 -2.61 11.39
N LEU A 220 15.58 -2.39 12.18
CA LEU A 220 15.65 -1.69 13.46
C LEU A 220 15.90 -2.67 14.61
N SER A 221 16.63 -2.22 15.62
CA SER A 221 16.62 -2.91 16.91
C SER A 221 15.22 -2.82 17.55
N PRO A 222 14.87 -3.71 18.50
CA PRO A 222 13.59 -3.59 19.21
C PRO A 222 13.40 -2.22 19.91
N MET A 223 14.47 -1.56 20.32
CA MET A 223 14.43 -0.24 20.94
C MET A 223 14.14 0.83 19.88
N ASP A 224 14.86 0.81 18.75
CA ASP A 224 14.67 1.77 17.67
C ASP A 224 13.28 1.62 17.03
N TYR A 225 12.79 0.38 16.91
CA TYR A 225 11.43 0.12 16.44
C TYR A 225 10.38 0.81 17.33
N ARG A 226 10.53 0.70 18.66
CA ARG A 226 9.63 1.39 19.60
C ARG A 226 9.72 2.91 19.51
N THR A 227 10.84 3.44 19.06
CA THR A 227 11.07 4.88 18.97
C THR A 227 10.66 5.44 17.60
N PHE A 228 11.02 4.77 16.51
CA PHE A 228 10.96 5.34 15.15
C PHE A 228 9.93 4.67 14.22
N ALA A 229 9.38 3.50 14.56
CA ALA A 229 8.37 2.84 13.73
C ALA A 229 7.01 2.75 14.42
N LEU A 230 6.94 2.11 15.57
CA LEU A 230 5.69 1.80 16.27
C LEU A 230 4.78 3.02 16.52
N PRO A 231 5.28 4.17 17.01
CA PRO A 231 4.40 5.33 17.30
C PRO A 231 3.71 5.86 16.03
N TYR A 232 4.39 5.80 14.90
CA TYR A 232 3.88 6.28 13.62
C TYR A 232 2.93 5.29 12.95
N GLN A 233 3.16 3.99 13.11
CA GLN A 233 2.18 2.96 12.74
C GLN A 233 0.89 3.14 13.55
N GLN A 234 1.00 3.32 14.87
CA GLN A 234 -0.14 3.59 15.74
C GLN A 234 -0.88 4.87 15.35
N ARG A 235 -0.15 5.95 15.01
CA ARG A 235 -0.73 7.21 14.53
C ARG A 235 -1.55 7.02 13.27
N VAL A 236 -1.05 6.28 12.28
CA VAL A 236 -1.79 5.94 11.07
C VAL A 236 -3.06 5.17 11.41
N VAL A 237 -2.94 4.09 12.20
CA VAL A 237 -4.08 3.26 12.59
C VAL A 237 -5.13 4.08 13.35
N GLN A 238 -4.73 4.89 14.32
CA GLN A 238 -5.63 5.73 15.09
C GLN A 238 -6.41 6.71 14.21
N GLN A 239 -5.72 7.42 13.31
CA GLN A 239 -6.37 8.38 12.42
C GLN A 239 -7.33 7.73 11.42
N VAL A 240 -6.98 6.55 10.89
CA VAL A 240 -7.88 5.81 9.99
C VAL A 240 -9.10 5.30 10.75
N LYS A 241 -8.90 4.74 11.94
CA LYS A 241 -9.98 4.17 12.74
C LYS A 241 -10.97 5.20 13.31
N GLN A 242 -10.61 6.48 13.36
CA GLN A 242 -11.55 7.56 13.71
C GLN A 242 -12.69 7.70 12.71
N THR A 243 -12.44 7.42 11.43
CA THR A 243 -13.44 7.57 10.36
C THR A 243 -13.88 6.23 9.75
N HIS A 244 -13.03 5.20 9.82
CA HIS A 244 -13.26 3.87 9.25
C HIS A 244 -13.03 2.77 10.30
N PRO A 245 -13.80 2.75 11.40
CA PRO A 245 -13.57 1.83 12.54
C PRO A 245 -13.63 0.36 12.13
N ASP A 246 -14.51 0.01 11.18
CA ASP A 246 -14.80 -1.38 10.79
C ASP A 246 -13.90 -1.92 9.67
N THR A 247 -13.10 -1.05 9.02
CA THR A 247 -12.20 -1.50 7.94
C THR A 247 -10.96 -2.18 8.52
N PRO A 248 -10.70 -3.45 8.21
CA PRO A 248 -9.51 -4.13 8.68
C PRO A 248 -8.23 -3.50 8.11
N LEU A 249 -7.22 -3.34 8.96
CA LEU A 249 -5.87 -2.93 8.58
C LEU A 249 -4.91 -4.08 8.86
N ILE A 250 -4.02 -4.35 7.92
CA ILE A 250 -2.97 -5.37 8.04
C ILE A 250 -1.63 -4.63 8.14
N LEU A 251 -0.79 -5.00 9.09
CA LEU A 251 0.60 -4.57 9.15
C LEU A 251 1.50 -5.73 8.76
N TYR A 252 2.36 -5.51 7.76
CA TYR A 252 3.38 -6.45 7.35
C TYR A 252 4.76 -5.90 7.70
N ILE A 253 5.57 -6.71 8.37
CA ILE A 253 6.97 -6.43 8.69
C ILE A 253 7.82 -7.58 8.16
N SER A 254 8.91 -7.27 7.45
CA SER A 254 9.89 -8.25 6.99
C SER A 254 11.07 -8.29 7.98
N GLY A 255 11.42 -9.48 8.46
CA GLY A 255 12.53 -9.68 9.39
C GLY A 255 12.13 -10.41 10.66
#